data_1b56ede2ea606b9dd38b6a7b10856c24
#
_entry.id   1b56ede2ea606b9dd38b6a7b10856c24
#
_cell.length_a   1.000
_cell.length_b   1.000
_cell.length_c   1.000
_cell.angle_alpha   90.00
_cell.angle_beta   90.00
_cell.angle_gamma   90.00
#
_symmetry.space_group_name_H-M   'P 1'
#
loop_
_entity.id
_entity.type
_entity.pdbx_description
1 polymer ?
#
loop_
_entity_poly.entity_id
_entity_poly.type
_entity_poly.pdbx_seq_one_letter_code
_entity_poly.pdbx_strand_id
1 'polypeptide(L)'
;MKKSNEMRERILKAVEDLITTRGVNNFSLRDIADYLEISTGSLYYHFKTKDEIILAIVDKHFDVLESDYVDWLERHKSKNDLTKERFIDIILYKGTELFNRSKIHIYLINECMRNDVLKEKYEMLLSSWYKKLVQGVKQVYGERDDADALAYILLLMVEGTTIRVVLDDRNKEQEDKMKKILKEM
;
A
#
# COMPACT_ATOMS: atom_id res chain seq x y z
N MET A 1 21.26 -2.53 -18.28
CA MET A 1 20.58 -2.46 -16.97
C MET A 1 19.45 -1.41 -16.95
N LYS A 2 19.66 -0.12 -17.30
CA LYS A 2 18.62 0.93 -17.22
C LYS A 2 17.36 0.62 -18.04
N LYS A 3 17.49 0.24 -19.33
CA LYS A 3 16.36 -0.13 -20.21
C LYS A 3 15.56 -1.36 -19.73
N SER A 4 16.23 -2.32 -19.06
CA SER A 4 15.56 -3.52 -18.51
C SER A 4 14.66 -3.16 -17.31
N ASN A 5 15.12 -2.25 -16.44
CA ASN A 5 14.32 -1.75 -15.33
C ASN A 5 13.13 -0.90 -15.81
N GLU A 6 13.31 -0.05 -16.82
CA GLU A 6 12.24 0.75 -17.41
C GLU A 6 11.11 -0.13 -17.98
N MET A 7 11.47 -1.23 -18.66
CA MET A 7 10.46 -2.16 -19.19
C MET A 7 9.75 -2.92 -18.07
N ARG A 8 10.48 -3.33 -17.02
CA ARG A 8 9.90 -3.99 -15.85
C ARG A 8 8.83 -3.08 -15.18
N GLU A 9 9.15 -1.80 -14.98
CA GLU A 9 8.19 -0.82 -14.43
C GLU A 9 6.98 -0.61 -15.35
N ARG A 10 7.17 -0.56 -16.67
CA ARG A 10 6.06 -0.46 -17.62
C ARG A 10 5.12 -1.68 -17.53
N ILE A 11 5.68 -2.88 -17.36
CA ILE A 11 4.88 -4.11 -17.19
C ILE A 11 4.07 -4.04 -15.88
N LEU A 12 4.69 -3.65 -14.76
CA LEU A 12 3.98 -3.53 -13.48
C LEU A 12 2.83 -2.52 -13.58
N LYS A 13 3.07 -1.35 -14.17
CA LYS A 13 2.04 -0.34 -14.37
C LYS A 13 0.90 -0.83 -15.26
N ALA A 14 1.19 -1.50 -16.36
CA ALA A 14 0.17 -2.07 -17.23
C ALA A 14 -0.71 -3.09 -16.48
N VAL A 15 -0.13 -3.91 -15.61
CA VAL A 15 -0.88 -4.87 -14.81
C VAL A 15 -1.71 -4.16 -13.74
N GLU A 16 -1.21 -3.12 -13.08
CA GLU A 16 -1.98 -2.27 -12.18
C GLU A 16 -3.21 -1.68 -12.90
N ASP A 17 -3.05 -1.18 -14.13
CA ASP A 17 -4.14 -0.63 -14.95
C ASP A 17 -5.15 -1.73 -15.35
N LEU A 18 -4.68 -2.91 -15.74
CA LEU A 18 -5.56 -4.06 -16.07
C LEU A 18 -6.34 -4.56 -14.85
N ILE A 19 -5.71 -4.61 -13.66
CA ILE A 19 -6.37 -4.94 -12.39
C ILE A 19 -7.52 -3.97 -12.13
N THR A 20 -7.27 -2.68 -12.27
CA THR A 20 -8.25 -1.64 -11.92
C THR A 20 -9.40 -1.52 -12.92
N THR A 21 -9.15 -1.84 -14.20
CA THR A 21 -10.13 -1.67 -15.28
C THR A 21 -10.89 -2.94 -15.64
N ARG A 22 -10.24 -4.11 -15.62
CA ARG A 22 -10.81 -5.39 -16.05
C ARG A 22 -11.02 -6.38 -14.91
N GLY A 23 -10.44 -6.09 -13.73
CA GLY A 23 -10.33 -7.06 -12.66
C GLY A 23 -9.29 -8.14 -13.00
N VAL A 24 -8.82 -8.79 -11.95
CA VAL A 24 -7.61 -9.61 -11.97
C VAL A 24 -7.71 -10.91 -12.74
N ASN A 25 -8.86 -11.56 -12.66
CA ASN A 25 -9.04 -12.87 -13.33
C ASN A 25 -9.26 -12.73 -14.84
N ASN A 26 -9.36 -11.51 -15.34
CA ASN A 26 -9.78 -11.20 -16.69
C ASN A 26 -8.63 -10.80 -17.63
N PHE A 27 -7.38 -11.14 -17.30
CA PHE A 27 -6.25 -10.95 -18.20
C PHE A 27 -5.18 -12.04 -18.03
N SER A 28 -4.49 -12.33 -19.11
CA SER A 28 -3.37 -13.28 -19.24
C SER A 28 -2.06 -12.53 -19.48
N LEU A 29 -0.92 -13.27 -19.46
CA LEU A 29 0.37 -12.72 -19.89
C LEU A 29 0.34 -12.19 -21.32
N ARG A 30 -0.47 -12.83 -22.21
CA ARG A 30 -0.66 -12.37 -23.58
C ARG A 30 -1.37 -11.02 -23.63
N ASP A 31 -2.43 -10.84 -22.83
CA ASP A 31 -3.15 -9.55 -22.75
C ASP A 31 -2.25 -8.41 -22.26
N ILE A 32 -1.31 -8.70 -21.36
CA ILE A 32 -0.31 -7.73 -20.91
C ILE A 32 0.64 -7.36 -22.06
N ALA A 33 1.11 -8.34 -22.81
CA ALA A 33 1.99 -8.12 -23.97
C ALA A 33 1.28 -7.30 -25.05
N ASP A 34 0.03 -7.65 -25.38
CA ASP A 34 -0.80 -6.94 -26.33
C ASP A 34 -1.10 -5.49 -25.87
N TYR A 35 -1.39 -5.29 -24.58
CA TYR A 35 -1.61 -3.96 -23.98
C TYR A 35 -0.39 -3.04 -24.10
N LEU A 36 0.81 -3.62 -23.98
CA LEU A 36 2.09 -2.90 -24.07
C LEU A 36 2.66 -2.81 -25.49
N GLU A 37 2.00 -3.45 -26.46
CA GLU A 37 2.48 -3.57 -27.84
C GLU A 37 3.90 -4.18 -27.93
N ILE A 38 4.16 -5.22 -27.10
CA ILE A 38 5.42 -5.96 -27.08
C ILE A 38 5.20 -7.44 -27.43
N SER A 39 6.28 -8.12 -27.83
CA SER A 39 6.20 -9.57 -28.02
C SER A 39 6.05 -10.30 -26.68
N THR A 40 5.34 -11.43 -26.67
CA THR A 40 5.26 -12.31 -25.51
C THR A 40 6.64 -12.77 -25.04
N GLY A 41 7.60 -12.99 -25.96
CA GLY A 41 8.98 -13.30 -25.64
C GLY A 41 9.68 -12.19 -24.85
N SER A 42 9.40 -10.92 -25.16
CA SER A 42 9.90 -9.77 -24.40
C SER A 42 9.33 -9.74 -22.99
N LEU A 43 8.03 -10.03 -22.83
CA LEU A 43 7.40 -10.14 -21.52
C LEU A 43 8.03 -11.27 -20.69
N TYR A 44 8.17 -12.48 -21.26
CA TYR A 44 8.77 -13.65 -20.60
C TYR A 44 10.25 -13.45 -20.24
N TYR A 45 10.97 -12.56 -20.89
CA TYR A 45 12.31 -12.18 -20.47
C TYR A 45 12.31 -11.51 -19.09
N HIS A 46 11.28 -10.69 -18.76
CA HIS A 46 11.16 -9.96 -17.52
C HIS A 46 10.45 -10.72 -16.41
N PHE A 47 9.40 -11.46 -16.76
CA PHE A 47 8.56 -12.22 -15.83
C PHE A 47 8.14 -13.55 -16.45
N LYS A 48 8.39 -14.65 -15.75
CA LYS A 48 8.07 -16.00 -16.23
C LYS A 48 6.62 -16.39 -15.99
N THR A 49 6.02 -15.85 -14.95
CA THR A 49 4.65 -16.17 -14.54
C THR A 49 3.90 -14.91 -14.15
N LYS A 50 2.58 -15.01 -14.12
CA LYS A 50 1.71 -13.95 -13.60
C LYS A 50 1.97 -13.72 -12.10
N ASP A 51 2.23 -14.79 -11.35
CA ASP A 51 2.52 -14.71 -9.91
C ASP A 51 3.79 -13.89 -9.62
N GLU A 52 4.85 -14.04 -10.46
CA GLU A 52 6.03 -13.19 -10.33
C GLU A 52 5.72 -11.70 -10.50
N ILE A 53 4.79 -11.35 -11.40
CA ILE A 53 4.36 -9.96 -11.57
C ILE A 53 3.59 -9.50 -10.33
N ILE A 54 2.67 -10.32 -9.81
CA ILE A 54 1.88 -9.99 -8.63
C ILE A 54 2.77 -9.81 -7.40
N LEU A 55 3.75 -10.69 -7.19
CA LEU A 55 4.74 -10.55 -6.12
C LEU A 55 5.53 -9.23 -6.24
N ALA A 56 5.93 -8.86 -7.45
CA ALA A 56 6.61 -7.60 -7.69
C ALA A 56 5.72 -6.36 -7.46
N ILE A 57 4.40 -6.47 -7.72
CA ILE A 57 3.42 -5.42 -7.39
C ILE A 57 3.28 -5.28 -5.87
N VAL A 58 3.26 -6.39 -5.12
CA VAL A 58 3.26 -6.37 -3.65
C VAL A 58 4.49 -5.64 -3.11
N ASP A 59 5.68 -6.03 -3.55
CA ASP A 59 6.92 -5.37 -3.13
C ASP A 59 6.84 -3.86 -3.39
N LYS A 60 6.51 -3.47 -4.62
CA LYS A 60 6.38 -2.06 -5.01
C LYS A 60 5.33 -1.31 -4.18
N HIS A 61 4.21 -1.95 -3.87
CA HIS A 61 3.15 -1.34 -3.06
C HIS A 61 3.66 -0.98 -1.65
N PHE A 62 4.32 -1.91 -1.00
CA PHE A 62 4.89 -1.68 0.33
C PHE A 62 6.10 -0.74 0.32
N ASP A 63 6.99 -0.84 -0.68
CA ASP A 63 8.13 0.05 -0.84
C ASP A 63 7.70 1.53 -0.93
N VAL A 64 6.64 1.80 -1.68
CA VAL A 64 6.10 3.17 -1.81
C VAL A 64 5.48 3.64 -0.50
N LEU A 65 4.67 2.79 0.18
CA LEU A 65 4.09 3.13 1.47
C LEU A 65 5.18 3.46 2.49
N GLU A 66 6.21 2.63 2.54
CA GLU A 66 7.33 2.78 3.46
C GLU A 66 8.15 4.04 3.18
N SER A 67 8.55 4.24 1.92
CA SER A 67 9.35 5.39 1.50
C SER A 67 8.62 6.71 1.81
N ASP A 68 7.36 6.81 1.42
CA ASP A 68 6.54 8.00 1.66
C ASP A 68 6.39 8.31 3.15
N TYR A 69 6.23 7.28 3.98
CA TYR A 69 6.08 7.42 5.43
C TYR A 69 7.38 7.85 6.10
N VAL A 70 8.49 7.20 5.78
CA VAL A 70 9.82 7.51 6.31
C VAL A 70 10.24 8.93 5.93
N ASP A 71 10.09 9.29 4.65
CA ASP A 71 10.39 10.63 4.15
C ASP A 71 9.55 11.70 4.85
N TRP A 72 8.29 11.39 5.15
CA TRP A 72 7.42 12.28 5.89
C TRP A 72 7.89 12.47 7.33
N LEU A 73 8.19 11.37 8.05
CA LEU A 73 8.68 11.42 9.43
C LEU A 73 9.97 12.24 9.53
N GLU A 74 10.94 11.98 8.65
CA GLU A 74 12.23 12.69 8.67
C GLU A 74 12.06 14.19 8.40
N ARG A 75 11.23 14.56 7.43
CA ARG A 75 10.96 15.97 7.12
C ARG A 75 10.32 16.72 8.28
N HIS A 76 9.40 16.11 9.02
CA HIS A 76 8.71 16.76 10.14
C HIS A 76 9.54 16.75 11.41
N LYS A 77 10.34 15.70 11.65
CA LYS A 77 11.31 15.64 12.73
C LYS A 77 12.36 16.75 12.62
N SER A 78 12.92 16.96 11.43
CA SER A 78 13.94 17.98 11.18
C SER A 78 13.42 19.40 11.38
N LYS A 79 12.11 19.64 11.16
CA LYS A 79 11.46 20.94 11.35
C LYS A 79 10.91 21.17 12.77
N ASN A 80 11.11 20.22 13.67
CA ASN A 80 10.48 20.18 14.99
C ASN A 80 8.95 20.38 14.93
N ASP A 81 8.31 19.75 13.97
CA ASP A 81 6.94 19.94 13.53
C ASP A 81 6.15 18.63 13.52
N LEU A 82 6.66 17.62 14.20
CA LEU A 82 6.05 16.29 14.32
C LEU A 82 4.97 16.31 15.41
N THR A 83 3.73 16.63 14.99
CA THR A 83 2.57 16.67 15.89
C THR A 83 1.69 15.43 15.71
N LYS A 84 0.92 15.06 16.76
CA LYS A 84 -0.09 13.99 16.70
C LYS A 84 -1.05 14.18 15.53
N GLU A 85 -1.52 15.40 15.31
CA GLU A 85 -2.43 15.75 14.22
C GLU A 85 -1.86 15.40 12.85
N ARG A 86 -0.65 15.85 12.57
CA ARG A 86 0.02 15.59 11.30
C ARG A 86 0.36 14.12 11.11
N PHE A 87 0.72 13.42 12.19
CA PHE A 87 0.96 11.99 12.15
C PHE A 87 -0.32 11.21 11.80
N ILE A 88 -1.44 11.53 12.43
CA ILE A 88 -2.73 10.93 12.11
C ILE A 88 -3.13 11.24 10.66
N ASP A 89 -2.96 12.49 10.23
CA ASP A 89 -3.29 12.90 8.87
C ASP A 89 -2.48 12.13 7.83
N ILE A 90 -1.17 11.91 8.01
CA ILE A 90 -0.37 11.16 7.04
C ILE A 90 -0.78 9.68 6.99
N ILE A 91 -1.06 9.07 8.16
CA ILE A 91 -1.47 7.67 8.22
C ILE A 91 -2.81 7.48 7.51
N LEU A 92 -3.81 8.31 7.80
CA LEU A 92 -5.13 8.20 7.20
C LEU A 92 -5.17 8.67 5.74
N TYR A 93 -4.42 9.73 5.43
CA TYR A 93 -4.37 10.30 4.09
C TYR A 93 -3.70 9.35 3.09
N LYS A 94 -2.57 8.74 3.48
CA LYS A 94 -1.88 7.76 2.61
C LYS A 94 -2.74 6.52 2.35
N GLY A 95 -3.57 6.11 3.30
CA GLY A 95 -4.57 5.05 3.07
C GLY A 95 -5.67 5.45 2.08
N THR A 96 -5.94 6.76 1.91
CA THR A 96 -7.10 7.25 1.14
C THR A 96 -6.74 7.91 -0.19
N GLU A 97 -5.49 8.37 -0.36
CA GLU A 97 -5.06 9.22 -1.47
C GLU A 97 -5.11 8.55 -2.84
N LEU A 98 -5.23 7.24 -2.87
CA LEU A 98 -5.06 6.48 -4.09
C LEU A 98 -6.16 5.46 -4.29
N PHE A 99 -7.32 5.91 -4.80
CA PHE A 99 -8.42 5.03 -5.20
C PHE A 99 -7.93 3.79 -6.00
N ASN A 100 -7.01 3.98 -6.94
CA ASN A 100 -6.43 2.87 -7.70
C ASN A 100 -5.55 1.97 -6.84
N ARG A 101 -4.76 2.52 -5.91
CA ARG A 101 -3.96 1.72 -4.96
C ARG A 101 -4.84 0.97 -3.97
N SER A 102 -5.96 1.56 -3.55
CA SER A 102 -6.94 0.89 -2.69
C SER A 102 -7.56 -0.32 -3.40
N LYS A 103 -7.87 -0.23 -4.70
CA LYS A 103 -8.32 -1.38 -5.49
C LYS A 103 -7.25 -2.47 -5.59
N ILE A 104 -6.00 -2.09 -5.85
CA ILE A 104 -4.87 -3.03 -5.89
C ILE A 104 -4.69 -3.70 -4.53
N HIS A 105 -4.74 -2.94 -3.45
CA HIS A 105 -4.62 -3.47 -2.08
C HIS A 105 -5.69 -4.53 -1.77
N ILE A 106 -6.96 -4.22 -2.01
CA ILE A 106 -8.07 -5.18 -1.83
C ILE A 106 -7.88 -6.41 -2.69
N TYR A 107 -7.40 -6.22 -3.92
CA TYR A 107 -7.05 -7.32 -4.80
C TYR A 107 -5.97 -8.21 -4.21
N LEU A 108 -4.86 -7.64 -3.74
CA LEU A 108 -3.76 -8.40 -3.16
C LEU A 108 -4.22 -9.21 -1.94
N ILE A 109 -5.06 -8.63 -1.08
CA ILE A 109 -5.66 -9.36 0.06
C ILE A 109 -6.50 -10.54 -0.44
N ASN A 110 -7.32 -10.36 -1.48
CA ASN A 110 -8.13 -11.44 -2.03
C ASN A 110 -7.26 -12.56 -2.65
N GLU A 111 -6.16 -12.22 -3.31
CA GLU A 111 -5.23 -13.21 -3.85
C GLU A 111 -4.48 -13.99 -2.74
N CYS A 112 -4.20 -13.37 -1.59
CA CYS A 112 -3.63 -14.06 -0.43
C CYS A 112 -4.51 -15.22 0.08
N MET A 113 -5.82 -15.19 -0.18
CA MET A 113 -6.72 -16.31 0.16
C MET A 113 -6.52 -17.56 -0.72
N ARG A 114 -5.81 -17.45 -1.84
CA ARG A 114 -5.65 -18.49 -2.85
C ARG A 114 -4.19 -18.85 -3.13
N ASN A 115 -3.26 -18.05 -2.66
CA ASN A 115 -1.83 -18.16 -2.97
C ASN A 115 -1.03 -17.99 -1.68
N ASP A 116 -0.59 -19.13 -1.11
CA ASP A 116 0.14 -19.14 0.17
C ASP A 116 1.49 -18.40 0.08
N VAL A 117 2.19 -18.47 -1.05
CA VAL A 117 3.46 -17.76 -1.25
C VAL A 117 3.24 -16.25 -1.21
N LEU A 118 2.15 -15.79 -1.85
CA LEU A 118 1.78 -14.37 -1.82
C LEU A 118 1.37 -13.95 -0.41
N LYS A 119 0.61 -14.80 0.30
CA LYS A 119 0.18 -14.57 1.67
C LYS A 119 1.38 -14.42 2.61
N GLU A 120 2.32 -15.35 2.60
CA GLU A 120 3.54 -15.27 3.42
C GLU A 120 4.34 -13.99 3.14
N LYS A 121 4.50 -13.64 1.88
CA LYS A 121 5.17 -12.40 1.48
C LYS A 121 4.45 -11.17 2.00
N TYR A 122 3.13 -11.12 1.84
CA TYR A 122 2.29 -10.01 2.30
C TYR A 122 2.36 -9.86 3.83
N GLU A 123 2.23 -10.95 4.58
CA GLU A 123 2.33 -10.96 6.05
C GLU A 123 3.69 -10.46 6.54
N MET A 124 4.79 -10.85 5.86
CA MET A 124 6.13 -10.38 6.19
C MET A 124 6.26 -8.86 6.01
N LEU A 125 5.77 -8.33 4.89
CA LEU A 125 5.82 -6.89 4.57
C LEU A 125 4.90 -6.09 5.50
N LEU A 126 3.70 -6.60 5.78
CA LEU A 126 2.77 -5.99 6.73
C LEU A 126 3.36 -5.93 8.15
N SER A 127 4.03 -7.00 8.59
CA SER A 127 4.73 -7.03 9.88
C SER A 127 5.87 -6.00 9.95
N SER A 128 6.63 -5.83 8.86
CA SER A 128 7.66 -4.79 8.76
C SER A 128 7.05 -3.39 8.88
N TRP A 129 5.99 -3.15 8.13
CA TRP A 129 5.24 -1.89 8.16
C TRP A 129 4.67 -1.58 9.55
N TYR A 130 4.05 -2.56 10.21
CA TYR A 130 3.53 -2.43 11.57
C TYR A 130 4.59 -2.00 12.57
N LYS A 131 5.78 -2.60 12.53
CA LYS A 131 6.91 -2.19 13.42
C LYS A 131 7.29 -0.72 13.22
N LYS A 132 7.23 -0.21 12.00
CA LYS A 132 7.49 1.21 11.71
C LYS A 132 6.38 2.12 12.24
N LEU A 133 5.12 1.69 12.17
CA LEU A 133 4.02 2.40 12.81
C LEU A 133 4.19 2.49 14.33
N VAL A 134 4.58 1.41 14.99
CA VAL A 134 4.88 1.41 16.45
C VAL A 134 5.97 2.41 16.76
N GLN A 135 7.06 2.44 15.98
CA GLN A 135 8.12 3.43 16.16
C GLN A 135 7.63 4.87 15.96
N GLY A 136 6.80 5.10 14.94
CA GLY A 136 6.19 6.40 14.71
C GLY A 136 5.28 6.85 15.86
N VAL A 137 4.47 5.94 16.40
CA VAL A 137 3.65 6.21 17.60
C VAL A 137 4.52 6.65 18.75
N LYS A 138 5.60 5.93 19.08
CA LYS A 138 6.53 6.29 20.16
C LYS A 138 7.19 7.65 19.93
N GLN A 139 7.54 7.98 18.71
CA GLN A 139 8.14 9.27 18.37
C GLN A 139 7.16 10.44 18.56
N VAL A 140 5.89 10.24 18.27
CA VAL A 140 4.87 11.31 18.28
C VAL A 140 4.15 11.43 19.61
N TYR A 141 3.85 10.31 20.25
CA TYR A 141 3.08 10.25 21.49
C TYR A 141 3.96 10.09 22.75
N GLY A 142 5.29 9.90 22.57
CA GLY A 142 6.24 9.55 23.64
C GLY A 142 6.25 8.04 23.93
N GLU A 143 7.18 7.62 24.79
CA GLU A 143 7.23 6.24 25.26
C GLU A 143 5.98 5.93 26.08
N ARG A 144 5.26 4.88 25.67
CA ARG A 144 4.00 4.44 26.28
C ARG A 144 3.85 2.92 26.15
N ASP A 145 3.27 2.31 27.17
CA ASP A 145 3.12 0.84 27.24
C ASP A 145 2.12 0.29 26.22
N ASP A 146 1.19 1.13 25.75
CA ASP A 146 0.16 0.78 24.78
C ASP A 146 0.47 1.22 23.34
N ALA A 147 1.75 1.53 23.03
CA ALA A 147 2.16 1.97 21.68
C ALA A 147 1.80 0.95 20.58
N ASP A 148 1.95 -0.35 20.90
CA ASP A 148 1.57 -1.43 19.99
C ASP A 148 0.07 -1.45 19.71
N ALA A 149 -0.75 -1.31 20.77
CA ALA A 149 -2.20 -1.27 20.62
C ALA A 149 -2.67 -0.05 19.81
N LEU A 150 -2.08 1.12 20.03
CA LEU A 150 -2.40 2.32 19.26
C LEU A 150 -1.98 2.17 17.79
N ALA A 151 -0.79 1.64 17.52
CA ALA A 151 -0.34 1.35 16.15
C ALA A 151 -1.27 0.35 15.45
N TYR A 152 -1.77 -0.65 16.17
CA TYR A 152 -2.72 -1.62 15.63
C TYR A 152 -4.08 -0.97 15.30
N ILE A 153 -4.59 -0.11 16.17
CA ILE A 153 -5.80 0.69 15.90
C ILE A 153 -5.62 1.53 14.63
N LEU A 154 -4.49 2.23 14.50
CA LEU A 154 -4.18 3.03 13.30
C LEU A 154 -4.14 2.17 12.03
N LEU A 155 -3.54 0.97 12.09
CA LEU A 155 -3.52 0.03 10.99
C LEU A 155 -4.92 -0.39 10.58
N LEU A 156 -5.77 -0.82 11.53
CA LEU A 156 -7.16 -1.20 11.26
C LEU A 156 -7.98 -0.05 10.67
N MET A 157 -7.68 1.17 11.07
CA MET A 157 -8.35 2.37 10.52
C MET A 157 -7.96 2.62 9.07
N VAL A 158 -6.69 2.43 8.71
CA VAL A 158 -6.22 2.52 7.32
C VAL A 158 -6.91 1.48 6.46
N GLU A 159 -6.98 0.23 6.91
CA GLU A 159 -7.66 -0.87 6.21
C GLU A 159 -9.15 -0.56 6.00
N GLY A 160 -9.84 -0.15 7.06
CA GLY A 160 -11.26 0.22 6.99
C GLY A 160 -11.51 1.41 6.06
N THR A 161 -10.64 2.42 6.08
CA THR A 161 -10.74 3.58 5.19
C THR A 161 -10.50 3.20 3.73
N THR A 162 -9.56 2.29 3.47
CA THR A 162 -9.28 1.76 2.13
C THR A 162 -10.51 1.11 1.51
N ILE A 163 -11.24 0.29 2.28
CA ILE A 163 -12.49 -0.34 1.84
C ILE A 163 -13.55 0.73 1.51
N ARG A 164 -13.73 1.72 2.38
CA ARG A 164 -14.72 2.80 2.17
C ARG A 164 -14.40 3.66 0.97
N VAL A 165 -13.13 3.92 0.68
CA VAL A 165 -12.71 4.63 -0.53
C VAL A 165 -13.13 3.86 -1.79
N VAL A 166 -12.95 2.54 -1.81
CA VAL A 166 -13.33 1.70 -2.97
C VAL A 166 -14.84 1.59 -3.14
N LEU A 167 -15.60 1.61 -2.03
CA LEU A 167 -17.06 1.55 -2.05
C LEU A 167 -17.72 2.93 -2.27
N ASP A 168 -16.92 4.01 -2.37
CA ASP A 168 -17.40 5.40 -2.45
C ASP A 168 -18.34 5.77 -1.27
N ASP A 169 -18.07 5.19 -0.09
CA ASP A 169 -18.87 5.35 1.14
C ASP A 169 -18.05 6.02 2.26
N ARG A 170 -17.44 7.16 1.95
CA ARG A 170 -16.72 7.96 2.94
C ARG A 170 -17.66 8.90 3.69
N ASN A 171 -17.58 8.84 5.02
CA ASN A 171 -18.25 9.80 5.89
C ASN A 171 -17.23 10.75 6.52
N LYS A 172 -17.02 11.89 5.86
CA LYS A 172 -16.02 12.88 6.27
C LYS A 172 -16.25 13.41 7.70
N GLU A 173 -17.52 13.60 8.10
CA GLU A 173 -17.84 14.06 9.46
C GLU A 173 -17.36 13.06 10.52
N GLN A 174 -17.56 11.76 10.28
CA GLN A 174 -17.11 10.72 11.20
C GLN A 174 -15.59 10.56 11.18
N GLU A 175 -14.96 10.70 10.02
CA GLU A 175 -13.48 10.72 9.91
C GLU A 175 -12.87 11.87 10.73
N ASP A 176 -13.47 13.06 10.70
CA ASP A 176 -12.99 14.21 11.46
C ASP A 176 -13.19 14.01 12.98
N LYS A 177 -14.31 13.42 13.41
CA LYS A 177 -14.55 13.04 14.82
C LYS A 177 -13.53 11.99 15.28
N MET A 178 -13.27 10.99 14.46
CA MET A 178 -12.27 9.94 14.73
C MET A 178 -10.87 10.53 14.90
N LYS A 179 -10.45 11.43 14.02
CA LYS A 179 -9.18 12.15 14.14
C LYS A 179 -9.06 12.91 15.45
N LYS A 180 -10.17 13.55 15.89
CA LYS A 180 -10.19 14.28 17.17
C LYS A 180 -9.95 13.33 18.34
N ILE A 181 -10.61 12.18 18.38
CA ILE A 181 -10.42 11.16 19.43
C ILE A 181 -8.95 10.71 19.47
N LEU A 182 -8.36 10.40 18.32
CA LEU A 182 -6.97 9.95 18.26
C LEU A 182 -5.95 11.01 18.73
N LYS A 183 -6.25 12.30 18.57
CA LYS A 183 -5.40 13.39 19.09
C LYS A 183 -5.41 13.47 20.60
N GLU A 184 -6.51 13.11 21.21
CA GLU A 184 -6.70 13.16 22.69
C GLU A 184 -6.10 11.92 23.39
N MET A 185 -5.83 10.84 22.67
CA MET A 185 -5.12 9.64 23.18
C MET A 185 -3.63 9.91 23.36
#